data_e0e56a247f779bd708219ddf5388519b
#
_entry.id   e0e56a247f779bd708219ddf5388519b
#
_cell.length_a   1.000
_cell.length_b   1.000
_cell.length_c   1.000
_cell.angle_alpha   90.00
_cell.angle_beta   90.00
_cell.angle_gamma   90.00
#
_symmetry.space_group_name_H-M   'P 1'
#
loop_
_entity.id
_entity.type
_entity.pdbx_description
1 polymer ?
#
loop_
_entity_poly.entity_id
_entity_poly.type
_entity_poly.pdbx_seq_one_letter_code
_entity_poly.pdbx_strand_id
1 'polypeptide(L)'
;MLTVKQIDAAKPTEKSYRLADSGGLFLFVPPSGKKVWRMRYRFDGKEKTLVIGPYPEITLTEARAKQSEAKMKLLNGVDPAEQKQAIKKKEKEAVADSFGDIFREWHAHKSKVWSKGYADEMLRMFDDDVLPIIGHLRMDDVEPMVLLKVIRNFEDRGAMERADKARRRCGEVFSYAIVTGRAKYNPSRDLAGAMRGYRKENYPFLPMHRIHEFQRAMNAYGGWIVIKIAAQVLHYTAMRTVELRSLAWTGIDFENRLINVDPSVMKGRKMHVVPMSDQVVDLFRFLKQVTGQYDLCFPGRTDRKKPISENSVLGLIRNIGYEGQTSGHGFRHQFSTVLNEKHWNSDAIEMQLAHVSGGTRSVYNHAAYLDTRREMMQYWADWLDEKVA
;
A
#
# COMPACT_ATOMS: atom_id res chain seq x y z
N MET A 1 -40.64 -20.40 -43.41
CA MET A 1 -39.51 -19.59 -43.00
C MET A 1 -40.02 -18.29 -42.43
N LEU A 2 -39.43 -17.77 -41.35
CA LEU A 2 -39.81 -16.49 -40.78
C LEU A 2 -39.36 -15.32 -41.65
N THR A 3 -40.12 -14.24 -41.56
CA THR A 3 -39.77 -12.95 -42.14
C THR A 3 -39.54 -11.91 -41.07
N VAL A 4 -38.78 -10.85 -41.40
CA VAL A 4 -38.49 -9.75 -40.44
C VAL A 4 -39.79 -9.12 -39.94
N LYS A 5 -40.78 -8.92 -40.84
CA LYS A 5 -42.11 -8.39 -40.46
C LYS A 5 -42.81 -9.23 -39.38
N GLN A 6 -42.73 -10.56 -39.47
CA GLN A 6 -43.33 -11.46 -38.49
C GLN A 6 -42.57 -11.40 -37.13
N ILE A 7 -41.27 -11.25 -37.17
CA ILE A 7 -40.40 -11.11 -35.97
C ILE A 7 -40.72 -9.80 -35.25
N ASP A 8 -40.81 -8.70 -35.98
CA ASP A 8 -41.12 -7.38 -35.41
C ASP A 8 -42.54 -7.33 -34.85
N ALA A 9 -43.52 -7.89 -35.56
CA ALA A 9 -44.90 -7.96 -35.12
C ALA A 9 -45.14 -8.89 -33.91
N ALA A 10 -44.19 -9.75 -33.52
CA ALA A 10 -44.28 -10.63 -32.39
C ALA A 10 -44.30 -9.85 -31.07
N LYS A 11 -45.44 -9.84 -30.37
CA LYS A 11 -45.61 -9.17 -29.06
C LYS A 11 -45.52 -10.20 -27.94
N PRO A 12 -45.03 -9.85 -26.75
CA PRO A 12 -45.05 -10.71 -25.60
C PRO A 12 -46.49 -11.00 -25.18
N THR A 13 -46.71 -12.21 -24.69
CA THR A 13 -48.00 -12.70 -24.15
C THR A 13 -47.80 -13.23 -22.74
N GLU A 14 -48.87 -13.53 -22.02
CA GLU A 14 -48.79 -14.09 -20.65
C GLU A 14 -47.94 -15.37 -20.56
N LYS A 15 -47.92 -16.17 -21.64
CA LYS A 15 -47.10 -17.37 -21.75
C LYS A 15 -46.06 -17.21 -22.83
N SER A 16 -44.86 -17.74 -22.57
CA SER A 16 -43.80 -17.77 -23.58
C SER A 16 -44.22 -18.61 -24.79
N TYR A 17 -43.87 -18.16 -25.97
CA TYR A 17 -44.11 -18.90 -27.22
C TYR A 17 -42.88 -18.85 -28.13
N ARG A 18 -42.96 -19.65 -29.21
CA ARG A 18 -41.92 -19.75 -30.22
C ARG A 18 -42.46 -19.52 -31.62
N LEU A 19 -41.72 -18.82 -32.43
CA LEU A 19 -41.93 -18.71 -33.87
C LEU A 19 -40.88 -19.56 -34.57
N ALA A 20 -41.32 -20.64 -35.24
CA ALA A 20 -40.40 -21.54 -35.91
C ALA A 20 -39.89 -20.98 -37.22
N ASP A 21 -38.60 -21.14 -37.48
CA ASP A 21 -37.96 -20.91 -38.78
C ASP A 21 -37.58 -22.26 -39.42
N SER A 22 -36.54 -22.33 -40.21
CA SER A 22 -36.09 -23.59 -40.84
C SER A 22 -35.04 -24.31 -39.98
N GLY A 23 -34.97 -25.65 -40.14
CA GLY A 23 -33.87 -26.49 -39.64
C GLY A 23 -33.65 -26.48 -38.14
N GLY A 24 -34.72 -26.29 -37.34
CA GLY A 24 -34.65 -26.27 -35.88
C GLY A 24 -34.43 -24.88 -35.28
N LEU A 25 -34.20 -23.82 -36.09
CA LEU A 25 -34.12 -22.44 -35.63
C LEU A 25 -35.51 -21.92 -35.26
N PHE A 26 -35.60 -21.20 -34.15
CA PHE A 26 -36.84 -20.53 -33.74
C PHE A 26 -36.52 -19.28 -32.92
N LEU A 27 -37.43 -18.31 -32.98
CA LEU A 27 -37.42 -17.16 -32.11
C LEU A 27 -38.26 -17.47 -30.87
N PHE A 28 -37.67 -17.42 -29.71
CA PHE A 28 -38.33 -17.57 -28.42
C PHE A 28 -38.76 -16.21 -27.90
N VAL A 29 -40.03 -16.04 -27.60
CA VAL A 29 -40.64 -14.81 -27.09
C VAL A 29 -41.13 -15.05 -25.66
N PRO A 30 -40.40 -14.63 -24.64
CA PRO A 30 -40.84 -14.73 -23.25
C PRO A 30 -41.83 -13.63 -22.88
N PRO A 31 -42.57 -13.73 -21.77
CA PRO A 31 -43.44 -12.68 -21.27
C PRO A 31 -42.72 -11.34 -21.01
N SER A 32 -41.42 -11.38 -20.73
CA SER A 32 -40.58 -10.18 -20.55
C SER A 32 -40.34 -9.37 -21.84
N GLY A 33 -40.73 -9.89 -22.99
CA GLY A 33 -40.57 -9.23 -24.29
C GLY A 33 -39.17 -9.36 -24.92
N LYS A 34 -38.17 -9.89 -24.23
CA LYS A 34 -36.80 -10.06 -24.75
C LYS A 34 -36.75 -11.27 -25.71
N LYS A 35 -36.86 -11.01 -26.99
CA LYS A 35 -36.84 -12.06 -28.04
C LYS A 35 -35.44 -12.65 -28.15
N VAL A 36 -35.35 -14.01 -28.22
CA VAL A 36 -34.05 -14.72 -28.25
C VAL A 36 -34.07 -15.81 -29.31
N TRP A 37 -33.10 -15.82 -30.20
CA TRP A 37 -32.84 -16.85 -31.16
C TRP A 37 -32.37 -18.13 -30.47
N ARG A 38 -33.02 -19.27 -30.78
CA ARG A 38 -32.65 -20.61 -30.27
C ARG A 38 -32.70 -21.60 -31.41
N MET A 39 -31.88 -22.66 -31.32
CA MET A 39 -31.86 -23.79 -32.24
C MET A 39 -32.08 -25.08 -31.47
N ARG A 40 -33.07 -25.86 -31.87
CA ARG A 40 -33.28 -27.23 -31.39
C ARG A 40 -32.50 -28.20 -32.26
N TYR A 41 -31.83 -29.16 -31.67
CA TYR A 41 -31.05 -30.18 -32.38
C TYR A 41 -30.99 -31.47 -31.55
N ARG A 42 -30.55 -32.57 -32.19
CA ARG A 42 -30.30 -33.84 -31.51
C ARG A 42 -28.79 -34.12 -31.53
N PHE A 43 -28.25 -34.54 -30.39
CA PHE A 43 -26.88 -34.99 -30.26
C PHE A 43 -26.85 -36.19 -29.32
N ASP A 44 -26.21 -37.29 -29.73
CA ASP A 44 -26.15 -38.59 -29.03
C ASP A 44 -27.54 -39.08 -28.59
N GLY A 45 -28.52 -38.98 -29.49
CA GLY A 45 -29.90 -39.42 -29.24
C GLY A 45 -30.74 -38.49 -28.35
N LYS A 46 -30.14 -37.47 -27.73
CA LYS A 46 -30.81 -36.51 -26.84
C LYS A 46 -31.18 -35.21 -27.57
N GLU A 47 -32.37 -34.70 -27.26
CA GLU A 47 -32.81 -33.38 -27.75
C GLU A 47 -32.19 -32.31 -26.90
N LYS A 48 -31.49 -31.34 -27.54
CA LYS A 48 -30.85 -30.20 -26.91
C LYS A 48 -31.27 -28.89 -27.58
N THR A 49 -31.06 -27.77 -26.86
CA THR A 49 -31.35 -26.41 -27.37
C THR A 49 -30.13 -25.52 -27.22
N LEU A 50 -29.64 -24.96 -28.31
CA LEU A 50 -28.61 -23.95 -28.37
C LEU A 50 -29.22 -22.55 -28.31
N VAL A 51 -28.79 -21.73 -27.40
CA VAL A 51 -29.09 -20.27 -27.39
C VAL A 51 -28.12 -19.57 -28.32
N ILE A 52 -28.62 -18.98 -29.40
CA ILE A 52 -27.83 -18.25 -30.40
C ILE A 52 -27.57 -16.83 -29.92
N GLY A 53 -28.62 -16.07 -29.56
CA GLY A 53 -28.50 -14.76 -28.98
C GLY A 53 -29.79 -13.93 -29.11
N PRO A 54 -29.78 -12.69 -28.53
CA PRO A 54 -30.99 -11.87 -28.50
C PRO A 54 -31.25 -11.16 -29.85
N TYR A 55 -32.51 -10.88 -30.10
CA TYR A 55 -32.96 -9.99 -31.18
C TYR A 55 -33.33 -8.63 -30.57
N PRO A 56 -32.97 -7.50 -31.18
CA PRO A 56 -32.46 -7.34 -32.56
C PRO A 56 -30.93 -7.40 -32.73
N GLU A 57 -30.12 -7.55 -31.65
CA GLU A 57 -28.64 -7.56 -31.73
C GLU A 57 -28.13 -8.65 -32.69
N ILE A 58 -28.86 -9.78 -32.80
CA ILE A 58 -28.66 -10.79 -33.82
C ILE A 58 -29.85 -10.77 -34.77
N THR A 59 -29.61 -10.36 -35.98
CA THR A 59 -30.59 -10.32 -37.04
C THR A 59 -31.00 -11.72 -37.49
N LEU A 60 -32.11 -11.85 -38.27
CA LEU A 60 -32.56 -13.13 -38.83
C LEU A 60 -31.48 -13.77 -39.74
N THR A 61 -30.76 -12.98 -40.52
CA THR A 61 -29.68 -13.44 -41.41
C THR A 61 -28.49 -14.01 -40.59
N GLU A 62 -28.07 -13.30 -39.58
CA GLU A 62 -27.02 -13.76 -38.69
C GLU A 62 -27.40 -14.97 -37.87
N ALA A 63 -28.68 -15.07 -37.43
CA ALA A 63 -29.18 -16.23 -36.71
C ALA A 63 -29.14 -17.49 -37.59
N ARG A 64 -29.48 -17.37 -38.89
CA ARG A 64 -29.38 -18.47 -39.87
C ARG A 64 -27.93 -18.84 -40.16
N ALA A 65 -27.01 -17.88 -40.27
CA ALA A 65 -25.58 -18.13 -40.43
C ALA A 65 -25.03 -18.93 -39.22
N LYS A 66 -25.32 -18.48 -37.99
CA LYS A 66 -24.92 -19.17 -36.75
C LYS A 66 -25.55 -20.54 -36.61
N GLN A 67 -26.77 -20.73 -37.09
CA GLN A 67 -27.39 -22.05 -37.20
C GLN A 67 -26.59 -22.99 -38.12
N SER A 68 -26.22 -22.50 -39.31
CA SER A 68 -25.43 -23.28 -40.28
C SER A 68 -24.05 -23.67 -39.66
N GLU A 69 -23.37 -22.77 -38.99
CA GLU A 69 -22.13 -23.06 -38.26
C GLU A 69 -22.35 -24.16 -37.19
N ALA A 70 -23.44 -24.04 -36.40
CA ALA A 70 -23.78 -25.03 -35.39
C ALA A 70 -24.05 -26.41 -36.00
N LYS A 71 -24.72 -26.47 -37.17
CA LYS A 71 -24.93 -27.73 -37.90
C LYS A 71 -23.64 -28.35 -38.41
N MET A 72 -22.70 -27.53 -38.89
CA MET A 72 -21.38 -28.06 -39.31
C MET A 72 -20.61 -28.65 -38.13
N LYS A 73 -20.70 -28.05 -36.93
CA LYS A 73 -20.12 -28.65 -35.71
C LYS A 73 -20.75 -29.99 -35.33
N LEU A 74 -22.07 -30.08 -35.43
CA LEU A 74 -22.78 -31.31 -35.19
C LEU A 74 -22.39 -32.44 -36.18
N LEU A 75 -22.19 -32.11 -37.46
CA LEU A 75 -21.68 -33.04 -38.46
C LEU A 75 -20.27 -33.53 -38.15
N ASN A 76 -19.45 -32.68 -37.51
CA ASN A 76 -18.12 -33.04 -37.06
C ASN A 76 -18.09 -33.71 -35.67
N GLY A 77 -19.24 -34.15 -35.14
CA GLY A 77 -19.32 -34.81 -33.84
C GLY A 77 -19.08 -33.90 -32.61
N VAL A 78 -19.24 -32.60 -32.78
CA VAL A 78 -19.01 -31.61 -31.68
C VAL A 78 -20.35 -31.02 -31.26
N ASP A 79 -20.68 -31.11 -29.97
CA ASP A 79 -21.87 -30.44 -29.41
C ASP A 79 -21.64 -28.93 -29.29
N PRO A 80 -22.36 -28.08 -30.04
CA PRO A 80 -22.17 -26.65 -30.02
C PRO A 80 -22.56 -25.99 -28.69
N ALA A 81 -23.47 -26.57 -27.91
CA ALA A 81 -23.83 -26.03 -26.60
C ALA A 81 -22.75 -26.32 -25.56
N GLU A 82 -22.20 -27.51 -25.53
CA GLU A 82 -21.09 -27.88 -24.64
C GLU A 82 -19.81 -27.10 -25.00
N GLN A 83 -19.52 -26.96 -26.29
CA GLN A 83 -18.38 -26.16 -26.71
C GLN A 83 -18.52 -24.67 -26.27
N LYS A 84 -19.72 -24.08 -26.41
CA LYS A 84 -19.98 -22.70 -25.95
C LYS A 84 -19.85 -22.56 -24.42
N GLN A 85 -20.31 -23.58 -23.67
CA GLN A 85 -20.14 -23.62 -22.22
C GLN A 85 -18.67 -23.78 -21.81
N ALA A 86 -17.94 -24.66 -22.49
CA ALA A 86 -16.50 -24.86 -22.24
C ALA A 86 -15.68 -23.60 -22.49
N ILE A 87 -15.98 -22.88 -23.59
CA ILE A 87 -15.33 -21.59 -23.88
C ILE A 87 -15.66 -20.58 -22.77
N LYS A 88 -16.93 -20.45 -22.39
CA LYS A 88 -17.37 -19.53 -21.34
C LYS A 88 -16.79 -19.88 -19.97
N LYS A 89 -16.62 -21.19 -19.68
CA LYS A 89 -15.98 -21.68 -18.48
C LYS A 89 -14.47 -21.34 -18.48
N LYS A 90 -13.79 -21.58 -19.61
CA LYS A 90 -12.37 -21.19 -19.79
C LYS A 90 -12.16 -19.69 -19.68
N GLU A 91 -13.02 -18.87 -20.26
CA GLU A 91 -12.99 -17.41 -20.13
C GLU A 91 -13.18 -16.95 -18.66
N LYS A 92 -14.11 -17.59 -17.95
CA LYS A 92 -14.35 -17.31 -16.53
C LYS A 92 -13.20 -17.76 -15.63
N GLU A 93 -12.61 -18.93 -15.91
CA GLU A 93 -11.41 -19.41 -15.23
C GLU A 93 -10.20 -18.54 -15.58
N ALA A 94 -10.07 -18.06 -16.80
CA ALA A 94 -9.02 -17.15 -17.25
C ALA A 94 -9.08 -15.79 -16.55
N VAL A 95 -10.29 -15.28 -16.26
CA VAL A 95 -10.48 -14.04 -15.50
C VAL A 95 -10.12 -14.26 -14.02
N ALA A 96 -10.46 -15.44 -13.44
CA ALA A 96 -10.12 -15.75 -12.04
C ALA A 96 -8.60 -15.90 -11.79
N ASP A 97 -7.79 -16.06 -12.84
CA ASP A 97 -6.33 -16.16 -12.79
C ASP A 97 -5.63 -14.89 -13.31
N SER A 98 -6.34 -13.78 -13.39
CA SER A 98 -5.73 -12.50 -13.78
C SER A 98 -4.74 -12.01 -12.72
N PHE A 99 -3.74 -11.23 -13.14
CA PHE A 99 -2.79 -10.62 -12.21
C PHE A 99 -3.52 -9.77 -11.16
N GLY A 100 -4.58 -9.07 -11.55
CA GLY A 100 -5.38 -8.22 -10.66
C GLY A 100 -6.08 -9.03 -9.57
N ASP A 101 -6.70 -10.16 -9.90
CA ASP A 101 -7.38 -11.02 -8.93
C ASP A 101 -6.39 -11.63 -7.94
N ILE A 102 -5.26 -12.14 -8.45
CA ILE A 102 -4.18 -12.69 -7.62
C ILE A 102 -3.58 -11.62 -6.71
N PHE A 103 -3.37 -10.40 -7.22
CA PHE A 103 -2.92 -9.29 -6.40
C PHE A 103 -3.91 -8.97 -5.27
N ARG A 104 -5.22 -8.89 -5.54
CA ARG A 104 -6.24 -8.64 -4.52
C ARG A 104 -6.22 -9.68 -3.42
N GLU A 105 -6.13 -10.94 -3.79
CA GLU A 105 -6.04 -12.07 -2.85
C GLU A 105 -4.75 -11.98 -1.99
N TRP A 106 -3.60 -11.80 -2.66
CA TRP A 106 -2.32 -11.62 -1.98
C TRP A 106 -2.31 -10.40 -1.05
N HIS A 107 -2.86 -9.27 -1.50
CA HIS A 107 -2.97 -8.05 -0.71
C HIS A 107 -3.84 -8.27 0.54
N ALA A 108 -5.00 -8.91 0.40
CA ALA A 108 -5.87 -9.25 1.52
C ALA A 108 -5.16 -10.17 2.55
N HIS A 109 -4.33 -11.11 2.06
CA HIS A 109 -3.51 -11.95 2.93
C HIS A 109 -2.44 -11.14 3.67
N LYS A 110 -1.70 -10.27 2.98
CA LYS A 110 -0.62 -9.44 3.55
C LYS A 110 -1.15 -8.35 4.49
N SER A 111 -2.32 -7.80 4.23
CA SER A 111 -2.95 -6.76 5.06
C SER A 111 -3.22 -7.19 6.49
N LYS A 112 -3.28 -8.50 6.77
CA LYS A 112 -3.42 -9.03 8.13
C LYS A 112 -2.20 -8.77 9.02
N VAL A 113 -1.03 -8.56 8.41
CA VAL A 113 0.25 -8.34 9.14
C VAL A 113 0.84 -6.95 8.90
N TRP A 114 0.40 -6.25 7.86
CA TRP A 114 0.82 -4.88 7.57
C TRP A 114 0.09 -3.87 8.45
N SER A 115 0.69 -2.69 8.64
CA SER A 115 -0.07 -1.55 9.16
C SER A 115 -1.12 -1.12 8.12
N LYS A 116 -2.27 -0.60 8.60
CA LYS A 116 -3.33 -0.13 7.71
C LYS A 116 -2.82 0.89 6.68
N GLY A 117 -2.03 1.89 7.11
CA GLY A 117 -1.49 2.90 6.20
C GLY A 117 -0.60 2.33 5.10
N TYR A 118 0.20 1.30 5.42
CA TYR A 118 1.05 0.63 4.44
C TYR A 118 0.22 -0.23 3.46
N ALA A 119 -0.79 -0.94 3.96
CA ALA A 119 -1.71 -1.71 3.12
C ALA A 119 -2.45 -0.80 2.13
N ASP A 120 -2.98 0.34 2.62
CA ASP A 120 -3.67 1.34 1.80
C ASP A 120 -2.73 1.99 0.76
N GLU A 121 -1.45 2.22 1.12
CA GLU A 121 -0.44 2.73 0.19
C GLU A 121 -0.15 1.74 -0.93
N MET A 122 0.00 0.45 -0.59
CA MET A 122 0.22 -0.61 -1.58
C MET A 122 -0.96 -0.76 -2.52
N LEU A 123 -2.16 -0.75 -1.96
CA LEU A 123 -3.38 -0.84 -2.76
C LEU A 123 -3.44 0.29 -3.79
N ARG A 124 -3.26 1.54 -3.35
CA ARG A 124 -3.25 2.72 -4.24
C ARG A 124 -2.15 2.63 -5.31
N MET A 125 -0.93 2.27 -4.92
CA MET A 125 0.17 2.13 -5.89
C MET A 125 -0.16 1.12 -6.99
N PHE A 126 -0.80 0.01 -6.63
CA PHE A 126 -1.18 -1.00 -7.62
C PHE A 126 -2.38 -0.54 -8.46
N ASP A 127 -3.42 0.04 -7.84
CA ASP A 127 -4.60 0.52 -8.55
C ASP A 127 -4.26 1.63 -9.56
N ASP A 128 -3.37 2.55 -9.18
CA ASP A 128 -3.04 3.71 -10.00
C ASP A 128 -2.00 3.38 -11.09
N ASP A 129 -1.00 2.54 -10.80
CA ASP A 129 0.19 2.44 -11.62
C ASP A 129 0.42 1.04 -12.23
N VAL A 130 -0.06 -0.03 -11.61
CA VAL A 130 0.27 -1.42 -12.01
C VAL A 130 -0.91 -2.09 -12.71
N LEU A 131 -2.06 -2.12 -12.06
CA LEU A 131 -3.26 -2.83 -12.55
C LEU A 131 -3.82 -2.27 -13.86
N PRO A 132 -3.75 -0.98 -14.17
CA PRO A 132 -4.17 -0.47 -15.47
C PRO A 132 -3.39 -1.09 -16.64
N ILE A 133 -2.14 -1.52 -16.41
CA ILE A 133 -1.26 -2.06 -17.45
C ILE A 133 -1.34 -3.59 -17.51
N ILE A 134 -1.26 -4.27 -16.36
CA ILE A 134 -1.15 -5.75 -16.32
C ILE A 134 -2.29 -6.43 -15.56
N GLY A 135 -3.18 -5.69 -14.90
CA GLY A 135 -4.19 -6.26 -14.03
C GLY A 135 -5.17 -7.21 -14.73
N HIS A 136 -5.47 -6.95 -16.00
CA HIS A 136 -6.38 -7.76 -16.82
C HIS A 136 -5.71 -8.97 -17.48
N LEU A 137 -4.38 -9.05 -17.46
CA LEU A 137 -3.62 -10.15 -18.06
C LEU A 137 -3.62 -11.37 -17.14
N ARG A 138 -3.56 -12.55 -17.74
CA ARG A 138 -3.29 -13.78 -16.99
C ARG A 138 -1.86 -13.76 -16.46
N MET A 139 -1.64 -14.45 -15.34
CA MET A 139 -0.29 -14.51 -14.74
C MET A 139 0.78 -14.99 -15.71
N ASP A 140 0.46 -16.01 -16.52
CA ASP A 140 1.42 -16.57 -17.50
C ASP A 140 1.65 -15.66 -18.73
N ASP A 141 0.75 -14.70 -18.99
CA ASP A 141 0.84 -13.75 -20.12
C ASP A 141 1.61 -12.47 -19.73
N VAL A 142 1.94 -12.29 -18.46
CA VAL A 142 2.76 -11.16 -18.00
C VAL A 142 4.23 -11.47 -18.21
N GLU A 143 4.71 -11.23 -19.42
CA GLU A 143 6.11 -11.39 -19.78
C GLU A 143 7.00 -10.30 -19.14
N PRO A 144 8.35 -10.53 -19.03
CA PRO A 144 9.28 -9.53 -18.50
C PRO A 144 9.18 -8.16 -19.18
N MET A 145 9.01 -8.14 -20.52
CA MET A 145 8.89 -6.90 -21.28
C MET A 145 7.60 -6.13 -20.94
N VAL A 146 6.52 -6.83 -20.61
CA VAL A 146 5.25 -6.21 -20.21
C VAL A 146 5.38 -5.61 -18.79
N LEU A 147 5.98 -6.35 -17.88
CA LEU A 147 6.24 -5.85 -16.53
C LEU A 147 7.26 -4.70 -16.54
N LEU A 148 8.24 -4.71 -17.44
CA LEU A 148 9.20 -3.62 -17.61
C LEU A 148 8.50 -2.30 -17.98
N LYS A 149 7.40 -2.32 -18.76
CA LYS A 149 6.61 -1.11 -19.06
C LYS A 149 6.03 -0.48 -17.81
N VAL A 150 5.56 -1.29 -16.86
CA VAL A 150 5.10 -0.80 -15.55
C VAL A 150 6.23 -0.09 -14.83
N ILE A 151 7.41 -0.70 -14.78
CA ILE A 151 8.59 -0.13 -14.12
C ILE A 151 9.03 1.18 -14.79
N ARG A 152 9.09 1.22 -16.13
CA ARG A 152 9.43 2.43 -16.91
C ARG A 152 8.49 3.59 -16.61
N ASN A 153 7.21 3.33 -16.42
CA ASN A 153 6.21 4.35 -16.07
C ASN A 153 6.57 5.10 -14.76
N PHE A 154 7.12 4.41 -13.78
CA PHE A 154 7.63 5.04 -12.56
C PHE A 154 8.94 5.80 -12.82
N GLU A 155 9.85 5.19 -13.56
CA GLU A 155 11.17 5.77 -13.87
C GLU A 155 11.06 7.07 -14.69
N ASP A 156 10.15 7.10 -15.65
CA ASP A 156 9.93 8.28 -16.51
C ASP A 156 9.36 9.49 -15.73
N ARG A 157 8.70 9.21 -14.59
CA ARG A 157 8.25 10.23 -13.63
C ARG A 157 9.30 10.58 -12.57
N GLY A 158 10.52 10.03 -12.67
CA GLY A 158 11.57 10.22 -11.67
C GLY A 158 11.36 9.46 -10.35
N ALA A 159 10.37 8.56 -10.26
CA ALA A 159 9.99 7.85 -9.03
C ALA A 159 10.75 6.53 -8.88
N MET A 160 12.09 6.56 -8.87
CA MET A 160 12.96 5.38 -8.92
C MET A 160 12.77 4.42 -7.74
N GLU A 161 12.61 4.94 -6.51
CA GLU A 161 12.34 4.11 -5.32
C GLU A 161 10.99 3.38 -5.42
N ARG A 162 9.97 4.06 -5.96
CA ARG A 162 8.66 3.45 -6.21
C ARG A 162 8.72 2.41 -7.31
N ALA A 163 9.55 2.62 -8.35
CA ALA A 163 9.82 1.63 -9.40
C ALA A 163 10.36 0.32 -8.82
N ASP A 164 11.41 0.39 -7.99
CA ASP A 164 11.98 -0.79 -7.33
C ASP A 164 10.99 -1.42 -6.34
N LYS A 165 10.23 -0.61 -5.60
CA LYS A 165 9.18 -1.10 -4.71
C LYS A 165 8.10 -1.85 -5.48
N ALA A 166 7.62 -1.30 -6.60
CA ALA A 166 6.63 -1.94 -7.47
C ALA A 166 7.16 -3.28 -8.03
N ARG A 167 8.41 -3.29 -8.56
CA ARG A 167 9.06 -4.52 -9.04
C ARG A 167 9.09 -5.62 -7.98
N ARG A 168 9.56 -5.28 -6.77
CA ARG A 168 9.65 -6.25 -5.66
C ARG A 168 8.27 -6.77 -5.26
N ARG A 169 7.26 -5.90 -5.20
CA ARG A 169 5.89 -6.29 -4.81
C ARG A 169 5.21 -7.11 -5.90
N CYS A 170 5.39 -6.78 -7.18
CA CYS A 170 4.97 -7.66 -8.28
C CYS A 170 5.63 -9.04 -8.15
N GLY A 171 6.93 -9.08 -7.83
CA GLY A 171 7.63 -10.34 -7.60
C GLY A 171 7.06 -11.18 -6.45
N GLU A 172 6.59 -10.57 -5.38
CA GLU A 172 5.91 -11.28 -4.29
C GLU A 172 4.54 -11.81 -4.72
N VAL A 173 3.79 -11.06 -5.55
CA VAL A 173 2.52 -11.52 -6.14
C VAL A 173 2.76 -12.74 -7.03
N PHE A 174 3.78 -12.70 -7.90
CA PHE A 174 4.17 -13.87 -8.72
C PHE A 174 4.61 -15.06 -7.87
N SER A 175 5.40 -14.83 -6.83
CA SER A 175 5.81 -15.91 -5.92
C SER A 175 4.61 -16.55 -5.22
N TYR A 176 3.62 -15.75 -4.83
CA TYR A 176 2.36 -16.24 -4.29
C TYR A 176 1.58 -17.06 -5.31
N ALA A 177 1.48 -16.57 -6.56
CA ALA A 177 0.83 -17.29 -7.65
C ALA A 177 1.51 -18.63 -7.96
N ILE A 178 2.84 -18.70 -7.93
CA ILE A 178 3.58 -19.94 -8.14
C ILE A 178 3.28 -20.97 -7.05
N VAL A 179 3.34 -20.56 -5.78
CA VAL A 179 3.06 -21.46 -4.64
C VAL A 179 1.63 -21.97 -4.65
N THR A 180 0.68 -21.18 -5.19
CA THR A 180 -0.74 -21.55 -5.31
C THR A 180 -1.08 -22.20 -6.65
N GLY A 181 -0.08 -22.53 -7.50
CA GLY A 181 -0.24 -23.26 -8.75
C GLY A 181 -0.82 -22.46 -9.92
N ARG A 182 -0.85 -21.12 -9.82
CA ARG A 182 -1.47 -20.20 -10.80
C ARG A 182 -0.46 -19.47 -11.68
N ALA A 183 0.83 -19.67 -11.47
CA ALA A 183 1.91 -19.20 -12.34
C ALA A 183 3.06 -20.19 -12.36
N LYS A 184 3.85 -20.19 -13.45
CA LYS A 184 4.99 -21.09 -13.61
C LYS A 184 6.33 -20.43 -13.28
N TYR A 185 6.46 -19.12 -13.49
CA TYR A 185 7.68 -18.39 -13.25
C TYR A 185 7.40 -16.95 -12.78
N ASN A 186 8.45 -16.28 -12.29
CA ASN A 186 8.37 -14.91 -11.78
C ASN A 186 9.19 -13.97 -12.69
N PRO A 187 8.54 -13.15 -13.54
CA PRO A 187 9.21 -12.28 -14.50
C PRO A 187 9.95 -11.09 -13.86
N SER A 188 9.71 -10.80 -12.57
CA SER A 188 10.32 -9.65 -11.90
C SER A 188 11.77 -9.87 -11.47
N ARG A 189 12.26 -11.13 -11.47
CA ARG A 189 13.59 -11.48 -10.92
C ARG A 189 14.70 -10.80 -11.70
N ASP A 190 14.67 -10.90 -13.01
CA ASP A 190 15.74 -10.40 -13.87
C ASP A 190 15.62 -8.91 -14.21
N LEU A 191 14.46 -8.30 -13.88
CA LEU A 191 14.23 -6.88 -14.18
C LEU A 191 15.10 -5.92 -13.36
N ALA A 192 15.68 -6.37 -12.24
CA ALA A 192 16.59 -5.54 -11.47
C ALA A 192 17.79 -5.04 -12.30
N GLY A 193 18.31 -5.89 -13.20
CA GLY A 193 19.40 -5.54 -14.10
C GLY A 193 19.01 -4.60 -15.23
N ALA A 194 17.73 -4.51 -15.56
CA ALA A 194 17.20 -3.61 -16.59
C ALA A 194 16.73 -2.25 -16.06
N MET A 195 16.63 -2.08 -14.73
CA MET A 195 16.21 -0.83 -14.12
C MET A 195 17.28 0.27 -14.30
N ARG A 196 16.81 1.51 -14.49
CA ARG A 196 17.71 2.67 -14.42
C ARG A 196 18.23 2.78 -13.00
N GLY A 197 19.56 2.74 -12.86
CA GLY A 197 20.19 2.87 -11.55
C GLY A 197 19.86 4.23 -10.91
N TYR A 198 19.56 4.23 -9.61
CA TYR A 198 19.48 5.45 -8.83
C TYR A 198 20.37 5.33 -7.60
N ARG A 199 20.94 6.43 -7.21
CA ARG A 199 21.70 6.51 -5.96
C ARG A 199 20.70 6.83 -4.85
N LYS A 200 20.55 5.92 -3.91
CA LYS A 200 19.73 6.20 -2.74
C LYS A 200 20.39 7.32 -1.94
N GLU A 201 19.73 8.45 -1.86
CA GLU A 201 20.17 9.54 -1.00
C GLU A 201 19.77 9.24 0.43
N ASN A 202 20.71 9.49 1.36
CA ASN A 202 20.41 9.43 2.77
C ASN A 202 19.53 10.62 3.16
N TYR A 203 18.76 10.48 4.23
CA TYR A 203 18.01 11.61 4.76
C TYR A 203 18.98 12.76 5.07
N PRO A 204 18.67 13.99 4.63
CA PRO A 204 19.53 15.13 4.86
C PRO A 204 19.68 15.40 6.38
N PHE A 205 20.89 15.67 6.81
CA PHE A 205 21.21 16.07 8.17
C PHE A 205 22.30 17.15 8.15
N LEU A 206 22.25 18.06 9.13
CA LEU A 206 23.19 19.15 9.20
C LEU A 206 24.57 18.65 9.66
N PRO A 207 25.65 19.21 9.12
CA PRO A 207 26.97 18.99 9.66
C PRO A 207 27.09 19.59 11.07
N MET A 208 27.97 19.01 11.89
CA MET A 208 28.06 19.31 13.33
C MET A 208 28.14 20.83 13.64
N HIS A 209 28.95 21.57 12.90
CA HIS A 209 29.16 23.02 13.11
C HIS A 209 27.91 23.89 12.87
N ARG A 210 26.86 23.34 12.20
CA ARG A 210 25.59 24.04 11.93
C ARG A 210 24.47 23.68 12.88
N ILE A 211 24.66 22.67 13.73
CA ILE A 211 23.59 22.18 14.60
C ILE A 211 23.14 23.23 15.62
N HIS A 212 24.07 23.93 16.20
CA HIS A 212 23.75 25.00 17.19
C HIS A 212 23.04 26.20 16.55
N GLU A 213 23.40 26.57 15.30
CA GLU A 213 22.68 27.61 14.57
C GLU A 213 21.23 27.18 14.33
N PHE A 214 21.01 25.94 13.92
CA PHE A 214 19.69 25.36 13.74
C PHE A 214 18.90 25.33 15.06
N GLN A 215 19.51 24.92 16.16
CA GLN A 215 18.88 24.91 17.48
C GLN A 215 18.39 26.31 17.88
N ARG A 216 19.22 27.36 17.66
CA ARG A 216 18.80 28.74 17.89
C ARG A 216 17.63 29.17 17.02
N ALA A 217 17.67 28.83 15.73
CA ALA A 217 16.55 29.13 14.81
C ALA A 217 15.26 28.45 15.22
N MET A 218 15.35 27.19 15.66
CA MET A 218 14.21 26.44 16.17
C MET A 218 13.66 27.05 17.47
N ASN A 219 14.55 27.50 18.38
CA ASN A 219 14.15 28.14 19.62
C ASN A 219 13.51 29.52 19.38
N ALA A 220 13.89 30.21 18.30
CA ALA A 220 13.29 31.49 17.89
C ALA A 220 11.97 31.33 17.09
N TYR A 221 11.55 30.10 16.74
CA TYR A 221 10.32 29.89 16.00
C TYR A 221 9.09 30.45 16.72
N GLY A 222 8.42 31.41 16.07
CA GLY A 222 7.24 32.10 16.61
C GLY A 222 5.89 31.49 16.23
N GLY A 223 5.86 30.31 15.59
CA GLY A 223 4.62 29.65 15.20
C GLY A 223 3.94 28.89 16.34
N TRP A 224 3.12 27.91 16.00
CA TRP A 224 2.35 27.21 17.01
C TRP A 224 3.22 26.46 18.02
N ILE A 225 3.06 26.81 19.31
CA ILE A 225 3.92 26.35 20.40
C ILE A 225 4.01 24.83 20.52
N VAL A 226 2.92 24.10 20.24
CA VAL A 226 2.89 22.62 20.29
C VAL A 226 3.86 22.02 19.26
N ILE A 227 3.96 22.61 18.06
CA ILE A 227 4.90 22.14 17.02
C ILE A 227 6.34 22.51 17.39
N LYS A 228 6.56 23.70 17.99
CA LYS A 228 7.88 24.11 18.48
C LYS A 228 8.40 23.11 19.49
N ILE A 229 7.61 22.83 20.54
CA ILE A 229 7.98 21.89 21.59
C ILE A 229 8.16 20.48 21.01
N ALA A 230 7.29 20.04 20.07
CA ALA A 230 7.42 18.76 19.41
C ALA A 230 8.78 18.64 18.68
N ALA A 231 9.21 19.68 17.96
CA ALA A 231 10.50 19.69 17.26
C ALA A 231 11.69 19.69 18.24
N GLN A 232 11.60 20.46 19.32
CA GLN A 232 12.62 20.52 20.38
C GLN A 232 12.76 19.16 21.09
N VAL A 233 11.65 18.56 21.55
CA VAL A 233 11.67 17.24 22.18
C VAL A 233 12.22 16.19 21.21
N LEU A 234 11.83 16.24 19.93
CA LEU A 234 12.33 15.31 18.92
C LEU A 234 13.86 15.44 18.74
N HIS A 235 14.39 16.66 18.77
CA HIS A 235 15.83 16.92 18.64
C HIS A 235 16.60 16.46 19.89
N TYR A 236 16.09 16.79 21.09
CA TYR A 236 16.73 16.36 22.34
C TYR A 236 16.67 14.85 22.58
N THR A 237 15.61 14.16 22.12
CA THR A 237 15.43 12.74 22.44
C THR A 237 15.84 11.80 21.33
N ALA A 238 16.03 12.31 20.11
CA ALA A 238 16.25 11.52 18.91
C ALA A 238 15.22 10.39 18.69
N MET A 239 13.99 10.53 19.19
CA MET A 239 12.87 9.60 18.95
C MET A 239 12.47 9.60 17.49
N ARG A 240 11.72 8.58 17.05
CA ARG A 240 11.06 8.66 15.73
C ARG A 240 9.88 9.61 15.77
N THR A 241 9.64 10.31 14.67
CA THR A 241 8.52 11.27 14.57
C THR A 241 7.18 10.64 14.91
N VAL A 242 6.94 9.39 14.51
CA VAL A 242 5.71 8.67 14.83
C VAL A 242 5.59 8.37 16.33
N GLU A 243 6.69 8.02 16.99
CA GLU A 243 6.74 7.78 18.43
C GLU A 243 6.40 9.05 19.20
N LEU A 244 7.06 10.16 18.88
CA LEU A 244 6.80 11.46 19.50
C LEU A 244 5.33 11.91 19.34
N ARG A 245 4.81 11.85 18.12
CA ARG A 245 3.44 12.31 17.82
C ARG A 245 2.37 11.54 18.59
N SER A 246 2.62 10.26 18.85
CA SER A 246 1.69 9.36 19.52
C SER A 246 1.80 9.38 21.04
N LEU A 247 2.68 10.22 21.62
CA LEU A 247 2.84 10.28 23.07
C LEU A 247 1.54 10.72 23.75
N ALA A 248 1.09 9.91 24.69
CA ALA A 248 0.02 10.23 25.62
C ALA A 248 0.62 10.76 26.94
N TRP A 249 -0.12 11.59 27.66
CA TRP A 249 0.31 12.08 28.97
C TRP A 249 0.52 10.98 30.01
N THR A 250 -0.19 9.87 29.86
CA THR A 250 0.00 8.67 30.70
C THR A 250 1.36 8.00 30.50
N GLY A 251 2.04 8.26 29.38
CA GLY A 251 3.38 7.76 29.11
C GLY A 251 4.51 8.64 29.68
N ILE A 252 4.20 9.84 30.20
CA ILE A 252 5.21 10.75 30.74
C ILE A 252 5.32 10.59 32.24
N ASP A 253 6.42 9.99 32.68
CA ASP A 253 6.77 9.79 34.07
C ASP A 253 7.73 10.91 34.54
N PHE A 254 7.17 11.92 35.20
CA PHE A 254 7.95 13.06 35.70
C PHE A 254 8.80 12.70 36.93
N GLU A 255 8.39 11.73 37.71
CA GLU A 255 9.09 11.30 38.94
C GLU A 255 10.39 10.57 38.56
N ASN A 256 10.29 9.58 37.68
CA ASN A 256 11.43 8.81 37.21
C ASN A 256 12.13 9.46 36.01
N ARG A 257 11.63 10.58 35.49
CA ARG A 257 12.14 11.27 34.29
C ARG A 257 12.23 10.35 33.07
N LEU A 258 11.12 9.70 32.73
CA LEU A 258 11.06 8.73 31.64
C LEU A 258 9.88 9.02 30.71
N ILE A 259 10.08 8.79 29.41
CA ILE A 259 9.05 8.70 28.41
C ILE A 259 8.85 7.23 28.09
N ASN A 260 7.66 6.71 28.36
CA ASN A 260 7.25 5.36 28.01
C ASN A 260 6.48 5.36 26.71
N VAL A 261 7.11 4.86 25.64
CA VAL A 261 6.49 4.79 24.32
C VAL A 261 5.65 3.54 24.21
N ASP A 262 4.38 3.71 23.78
CA ASP A 262 3.45 2.59 23.60
C ASP A 262 3.99 1.58 22.57
N PRO A 263 4.06 0.28 22.90
CA PRO A 263 4.49 -0.77 21.98
C PRO A 263 3.68 -0.83 20.67
N SER A 264 2.43 -0.39 20.67
CA SER A 264 1.57 -0.43 19.48
C SER A 264 2.05 0.47 18.34
N VAL A 265 2.76 1.56 18.67
CA VAL A 265 3.35 2.49 17.69
C VAL A 265 4.78 2.12 17.29
N MET A 266 5.39 1.16 17.98
CA MET A 266 6.77 0.73 17.75
C MET A 266 6.85 -0.27 16.60
N LYS A 267 7.81 -0.10 15.69
CA LYS A 267 8.06 -1.04 14.58
C LYS A 267 8.30 -2.48 15.05
N GLY A 268 8.87 -2.66 16.23
CA GLY A 268 9.17 -3.97 16.84
C GLY A 268 8.15 -4.42 17.88
N ARG A 269 7.07 -3.66 18.14
CA ARG A 269 6.08 -3.93 19.19
C ARG A 269 6.69 -4.20 20.59
N LYS A 270 7.87 -3.64 20.86
CA LYS A 270 8.53 -3.67 22.16
C LYS A 270 8.44 -2.30 22.80
N MET A 271 8.25 -2.27 24.12
CA MET A 271 8.25 -1.02 24.88
C MET A 271 9.59 -0.30 24.71
N HIS A 272 9.55 0.98 24.43
CA HIS A 272 10.75 1.83 24.37
C HIS A 272 10.67 2.89 25.46
N VAL A 273 11.66 2.89 26.33
CA VAL A 273 11.78 3.83 27.44
C VAL A 273 12.88 4.85 27.09
N VAL A 274 12.55 6.15 27.15
CA VAL A 274 13.46 7.24 26.81
C VAL A 274 13.71 8.10 28.05
N PRO A 275 14.95 8.23 28.55
CA PRO A 275 15.28 9.15 29.63
C PRO A 275 15.09 10.59 29.21
N MET A 276 14.57 11.42 30.12
CA MET A 276 14.43 12.86 29.91
C MET A 276 15.58 13.61 30.54
N SER A 277 16.23 14.49 29.76
CA SER A 277 17.11 15.53 30.26
C SER A 277 16.29 16.62 30.98
N ASP A 278 16.95 17.50 31.71
CA ASP A 278 16.30 18.65 32.39
C ASP A 278 15.51 19.50 31.40
N GLN A 279 16.07 19.77 30.22
CA GLN A 279 15.43 20.52 29.13
C GLN A 279 14.14 19.88 28.67
N VAL A 280 14.13 18.55 28.53
CA VAL A 280 12.95 17.81 28.10
C VAL A 280 11.88 17.80 29.18
N VAL A 281 12.28 17.67 30.47
CA VAL A 281 11.34 17.75 31.60
C VAL A 281 10.65 19.12 31.63
N ASP A 282 11.40 20.20 31.45
CA ASP A 282 10.84 21.55 31.48
C ASP A 282 9.94 21.82 30.28
N LEU A 283 10.28 21.33 29.10
CA LEU A 283 9.42 21.38 27.91
C LEU A 283 8.08 20.65 28.14
N PHE A 284 8.10 19.46 28.72
CA PHE A 284 6.86 18.72 29.04
C PHE A 284 6.06 19.37 30.17
N ARG A 285 6.70 19.93 31.20
CA ARG A 285 5.99 20.69 32.24
C ARG A 285 5.26 21.90 31.65
N PHE A 286 5.92 22.64 30.79
CA PHE A 286 5.28 23.75 30.07
C PHE A 286 4.17 23.25 29.13
N LEU A 287 4.43 22.23 28.34
CA LEU A 287 3.46 21.67 27.40
C LEU A 287 2.19 21.17 28.13
N LYS A 288 2.34 20.64 29.35
CA LYS A 288 1.22 20.16 30.16
C LYS A 288 0.23 21.27 30.51
N GLN A 289 0.69 22.51 30.65
CA GLN A 289 -0.19 23.67 30.85
C GLN A 289 -1.01 24.00 29.58
N VAL A 290 -0.49 23.65 28.39
CA VAL A 290 -1.10 23.95 27.10
C VAL A 290 -2.01 22.82 26.61
N THR A 291 -1.61 21.55 26.80
CA THR A 291 -2.31 20.39 26.24
C THR A 291 -2.68 19.32 27.27
N GLY A 292 -2.44 19.56 28.58
CA GLY A 292 -2.70 18.56 29.64
C GLY A 292 -4.16 18.15 29.81
N GLN A 293 -5.11 18.89 29.24
CA GLN A 293 -6.53 18.56 29.22
C GLN A 293 -6.88 17.52 28.12
N TYR A 294 -5.95 17.16 27.26
CA TYR A 294 -6.11 16.17 26.19
C TYR A 294 -5.35 14.89 26.54
N ASP A 295 -5.70 13.76 25.91
CA ASP A 295 -4.98 12.50 26.10
C ASP A 295 -3.55 12.54 25.52
N LEU A 296 -3.41 13.21 24.36
CA LEU A 296 -2.14 13.32 23.64
C LEU A 296 -1.30 14.51 24.13
N CYS A 297 0.01 14.33 24.22
CA CYS A 297 0.95 15.43 24.47
C CYS A 297 0.95 16.43 23.30
N PHE A 298 0.88 15.92 22.07
CA PHE A 298 0.94 16.70 20.83
C PHE A 298 -0.34 16.54 20.00
N PRO A 299 -1.50 17.03 20.48
CA PRO A 299 -2.77 16.91 19.75
C PRO A 299 -2.79 17.79 18.51
N GLY A 300 -3.52 17.37 17.48
CA GLY A 300 -3.73 18.14 16.25
C GLY A 300 -4.46 19.45 16.50
N ARG A 301 -4.27 20.44 15.63
CA ARG A 301 -4.88 21.76 15.79
C ARG A 301 -6.40 21.75 15.58
N THR A 302 -6.87 20.98 14.60
CA THR A 302 -8.31 20.89 14.24
C THR A 302 -9.01 19.77 14.99
N ASP A 303 -8.36 18.62 15.13
CA ASP A 303 -8.92 17.46 15.84
C ASP A 303 -7.97 17.07 16.98
N ARG A 304 -8.38 17.37 18.21
CA ARG A 304 -7.59 17.14 19.43
C ARG A 304 -7.45 15.65 19.79
N LYS A 305 -8.27 14.78 19.21
CA LYS A 305 -8.18 13.34 19.39
C LYS A 305 -7.11 12.69 18.47
N LYS A 306 -6.67 13.41 17.46
CA LYS A 306 -5.59 12.98 16.56
C LYS A 306 -4.30 13.71 16.90
N PRO A 307 -3.13 13.07 16.68
CA PRO A 307 -1.85 13.76 16.87
C PRO A 307 -1.62 14.83 15.79
N ILE A 308 -0.64 15.71 16.01
CA ILE A 308 -0.12 16.60 14.97
C ILE A 308 0.23 15.81 13.70
N SER A 309 0.15 16.46 12.53
CA SER A 309 0.49 15.84 11.24
C SER A 309 1.95 15.36 11.21
N GLU A 310 2.23 14.31 10.47
CA GLU A 310 3.61 13.82 10.26
C GLU A 310 4.53 14.86 9.62
N ASN A 311 3.96 15.80 8.87
CA ASN A 311 4.68 16.89 8.24
C ASN A 311 4.81 18.13 9.13
N SER A 312 4.31 18.12 10.37
CA SER A 312 4.30 19.31 11.22
C SER A 312 5.71 19.80 11.56
N VAL A 313 6.62 18.88 11.92
CA VAL A 313 8.02 19.20 12.20
C VAL A 313 8.75 19.62 10.93
N LEU A 314 8.50 18.97 9.80
CA LEU A 314 9.05 19.38 8.50
C LEU A 314 8.58 20.79 8.11
N GLY A 315 7.32 21.12 8.39
CA GLY A 315 6.77 22.45 8.20
C GLY A 315 7.51 23.53 9.04
N LEU A 316 7.83 23.22 10.30
CA LEU A 316 8.67 24.11 11.12
C LEU A 316 10.07 24.26 10.51
N ILE A 317 10.74 23.16 10.16
CA ILE A 317 12.08 23.15 9.56
C ILE A 317 12.12 24.03 8.30
N ARG A 318 11.10 23.92 7.44
CA ARG A 318 10.95 24.78 6.26
C ARG A 318 10.79 26.25 6.63
N ASN A 319 9.91 26.55 7.60
CA ASN A 319 9.62 27.93 7.99
C ASN A 319 10.81 28.67 8.61
N ILE A 320 11.75 27.94 9.22
CA ILE A 320 13.00 28.51 9.75
C ILE A 320 14.17 28.49 8.74
N GLY A 321 13.91 28.16 7.46
CA GLY A 321 14.88 28.26 6.37
C GLY A 321 15.80 27.05 6.17
N TYR A 322 15.47 25.88 6.74
CA TYR A 322 16.29 24.65 6.64
C TYR A 322 15.66 23.54 5.78
N GLU A 323 14.75 23.92 4.88
CA GLU A 323 14.14 22.96 3.95
C GLU A 323 15.20 22.20 3.15
N GLY A 324 15.06 20.87 3.06
CA GLY A 324 16.00 20.01 2.34
C GLY A 324 17.37 19.82 3.01
N GLN A 325 17.68 20.54 4.10
CA GLN A 325 18.98 20.46 4.79
C GLN A 325 18.93 19.51 5.99
N THR A 326 17.78 19.33 6.61
CA THR A 326 17.57 18.38 7.71
C THR A 326 16.12 17.90 7.76
N SER A 327 15.86 16.90 8.60
CA SER A 327 14.54 16.32 8.83
C SER A 327 14.46 15.75 10.26
N GLY A 328 13.27 15.37 10.72
CA GLY A 328 13.14 14.65 11.99
C GLY A 328 13.94 13.34 12.04
N HIS A 329 14.17 12.70 10.89
CA HIS A 329 15.09 11.56 10.81
C HIS A 329 16.54 11.98 10.81
N GLY A 330 16.86 13.14 10.23
CA GLY A 330 18.18 13.76 10.29
C GLY A 330 18.65 14.04 11.72
N PHE A 331 17.75 14.38 12.66
CA PHE A 331 18.09 14.57 14.07
C PHE A 331 18.68 13.29 14.70
N ARG A 332 18.20 12.13 14.30
CA ARG A 332 18.73 10.84 14.77
C ARG A 332 20.14 10.57 14.21
N HIS A 333 20.40 10.97 12.97
CA HIS A 333 21.74 10.92 12.39
C HIS A 333 22.70 11.85 13.12
N GLN A 334 22.28 13.10 13.40
CA GLN A 334 23.09 14.05 14.18
C GLN A 334 23.42 13.48 15.56
N PHE A 335 22.41 12.99 16.30
CA PHE A 335 22.58 12.35 17.60
C PHE A 335 23.62 11.23 17.56
N SER A 336 23.43 10.28 16.62
CA SER A 336 24.36 9.15 16.49
C SER A 336 25.76 9.60 16.13
N THR A 337 25.92 10.52 15.17
CA THR A 337 27.23 10.99 14.72
C THR A 337 27.98 11.70 15.85
N VAL A 338 27.34 12.70 16.47
CA VAL A 338 27.99 13.50 17.53
C VAL A 338 28.38 12.65 18.73
N LEU A 339 27.49 11.78 19.19
CA LEU A 339 27.77 10.94 20.38
C LEU A 339 28.84 9.88 20.11
N ASN A 340 28.88 9.30 18.91
CA ASN A 340 29.97 8.40 18.53
C ASN A 340 31.34 9.17 18.44
N GLU A 341 31.34 10.36 17.88
CA GLU A 341 32.56 11.20 17.86
C GLU A 341 33.01 11.65 19.26
N LYS A 342 32.06 11.76 20.19
CA LYS A 342 32.34 12.04 21.61
C LYS A 342 32.60 10.77 22.45
N HIS A 343 32.78 9.64 21.79
CA HIS A 343 33.13 8.33 22.40
C HIS A 343 32.14 7.80 23.41
N TRP A 344 30.85 8.15 23.28
CA TRP A 344 29.79 7.52 24.08
C TRP A 344 29.61 6.05 23.69
N ASN A 345 29.13 5.26 24.64
CA ASN A 345 28.89 3.83 24.41
C ASN A 345 27.92 3.61 23.24
N SER A 346 28.38 2.92 22.18
CA SER A 346 27.60 2.68 20.97
C SER A 346 26.36 1.82 21.22
N ASP A 347 26.38 0.87 22.16
CA ASP A 347 25.20 0.09 22.51
C ASP A 347 24.14 0.98 23.18
N ALA A 348 24.53 1.94 24.03
CA ALA A 348 23.62 2.90 24.62
C ALA A 348 22.99 3.84 23.55
N ILE A 349 23.78 4.26 22.56
CA ILE A 349 23.29 5.04 21.40
C ILE A 349 22.26 4.22 20.59
N GLU A 350 22.57 2.99 20.22
CA GLU A 350 21.67 2.12 19.46
C GLU A 350 20.38 1.80 20.23
N MET A 351 20.47 1.60 21.55
CA MET A 351 19.29 1.42 22.40
C MET A 351 18.43 2.67 22.48
N GLN A 352 19.03 3.88 22.56
CA GLN A 352 18.29 5.13 22.52
C GLN A 352 17.56 5.31 21.19
N LEU A 353 18.18 4.91 20.10
CA LEU A 353 17.60 4.93 18.77
C LEU A 353 16.58 3.80 18.53
N ALA A 354 16.38 2.88 19.48
CA ALA A 354 15.53 1.69 19.32
C ALA A 354 15.87 0.93 18.02
N HIS A 355 17.17 0.78 17.72
CA HIS A 355 17.63 -0.08 16.65
C HIS A 355 17.68 -1.52 17.18
N VAL A 356 16.89 -2.41 16.57
CA VAL A 356 16.86 -3.82 16.94
C VAL A 356 18.09 -4.49 16.33
N SER A 357 19.14 -4.68 17.13
CA SER A 357 20.22 -5.58 16.73
C SER A 357 19.65 -7.02 16.75
N GLY A 358 19.65 -7.66 15.58
CA GLY A 358 19.22 -9.07 15.45
C GLY A 358 20.19 -9.99 16.17
N GLY A 359 19.87 -10.39 17.41
CA GLY A 359 20.65 -11.35 18.19
C GLY A 359 20.10 -11.53 19.60
N THR A 360 20.45 -12.63 20.23
CA THR A 360 20.10 -13.00 21.63
C THR A 360 20.54 -11.96 22.67
N ARG A 361 21.47 -11.06 22.37
CA ARG A 361 21.89 -9.92 23.20
C ARG A 361 20.79 -8.89 23.46
N SER A 362 19.79 -8.75 22.57
CA SER A 362 18.76 -7.71 22.68
C SER A 362 17.72 -7.95 23.77
N VAL A 363 17.62 -9.15 24.31
CA VAL A 363 16.55 -9.53 25.26
C VAL A 363 16.92 -9.20 26.72
N TYR A 364 18.22 -9.09 27.05
CA TYR A 364 18.68 -8.97 28.45
C TYR A 364 19.13 -7.58 28.90
N ASN A 365 19.19 -6.57 28.01
CA ASN A 365 19.93 -5.33 28.30
C ASN A 365 19.09 -4.05 28.49
N HIS A 366 17.74 -4.11 28.57
CA HIS A 366 16.95 -2.88 28.71
C HIS A 366 17.25 -2.09 30.01
N ALA A 367 17.56 -2.77 31.10
CA ALA A 367 17.91 -2.14 32.36
C ALA A 367 19.41 -1.74 32.45
N ALA A 368 20.29 -2.47 31.78
CA ALA A 368 21.75 -2.34 31.93
C ALA A 368 22.33 -1.01 31.45
N TYR A 369 21.67 -0.29 30.54
CA TYR A 369 22.15 0.98 30.00
C TYR A 369 21.31 2.19 30.40
N LEU A 370 20.32 2.04 31.29
CA LEU A 370 19.41 3.14 31.59
C LEU A 370 20.15 4.33 32.23
N ASP A 371 21.06 4.06 33.17
CA ASP A 371 21.83 5.10 33.84
C ASP A 371 22.81 5.78 32.88
N THR A 372 23.55 4.98 32.10
CA THR A 372 24.41 5.52 31.02
C THR A 372 23.63 6.37 30.03
N ARG A 373 22.41 5.94 29.68
CA ARG A 373 21.54 6.71 28.79
C ARG A 373 21.02 7.99 29.43
N ARG A 374 20.78 8.04 30.73
CA ARG A 374 20.44 9.27 31.45
C ARG A 374 21.55 10.33 31.33
N GLU A 375 22.77 9.92 31.62
CA GLU A 375 23.94 10.77 31.51
C GLU A 375 24.16 11.24 30.04
N MET A 376 24.07 10.30 29.09
CA MET A 376 24.21 10.57 27.67
C MET A 376 23.13 11.54 27.15
N MET A 377 21.89 11.39 27.59
CA MET A 377 20.79 12.27 27.15
C MET A 377 20.90 13.65 27.75
N GLN A 378 21.38 13.77 29.00
CA GLN A 378 21.68 15.07 29.60
C GLN A 378 22.84 15.75 28.86
N TYR A 379 23.96 15.02 28.65
CA TYR A 379 25.07 15.53 27.87
C TYR A 379 24.68 16.02 26.47
N TRP A 380 23.85 15.24 25.75
CA TRP A 380 23.37 15.62 24.43
C TRP A 380 22.55 16.92 24.47
N ALA A 381 21.65 17.04 25.44
CA ALA A 381 20.81 18.22 25.58
C ALA A 381 21.66 19.47 25.93
N ASP A 382 22.62 19.33 26.84
CA ASP A 382 23.53 20.41 27.21
C ASP A 382 24.40 20.82 26.02
N TRP A 383 24.93 19.86 25.26
CA TRP A 383 25.71 20.13 24.06
C TRP A 383 24.88 20.88 22.98
N LEU A 384 23.61 20.53 22.80
CA LEU A 384 22.71 21.24 21.87
C LEU A 384 22.48 22.70 22.28
N ASP A 385 22.45 22.97 23.58
CA ASP A 385 22.19 24.28 24.15
C ASP A 385 23.50 25.09 24.40
N GLU A 386 24.65 24.44 24.22
CA GLU A 386 25.93 25.18 24.33
C GLU A 386 25.89 26.42 23.44
N LYS A 387 26.13 27.54 24.07
CA LYS A 387 26.30 28.78 23.34
C LYS A 387 27.57 28.65 22.53
N VAL A 388 27.42 28.57 21.22
CA VAL A 388 28.54 28.92 20.36
C VAL A 388 28.79 30.39 20.62
N ALA A 389 29.87 30.67 21.35
CA ALA A 389 30.34 31.99 21.67
C ALA A 389 30.62 32.79 20.41
#